data_653ba3b7b53d748b5bac8a49a47606e7
#
_entry.id   653ba3b7b53d748b5bac8a49a47606e7
#
_cell.length_a   1.000
_cell.length_b   1.000
_cell.length_c   1.000
_cell.angle_alpha   90.00
_cell.angle_beta   90.00
_cell.angle_gamma   90.00
#
_symmetry.space_group_name_H-M   'P 1'
#
loop_
_entity.id
_entity.type
_entity.pdbx_description
1 polymer ?
#
loop_
_entity_poly.entity_id
_entity_poly.type
_entity_poly.pdbx_seq_one_letter_code
_entity_poly.pdbx_strand_id
1 'polypeptide(L)'
;MRMSVPEGIKFLQISDSHLFENAGKRLIGVNTEASLRAVVGLASKEEDVTGILATGDLSQDGSVESYQQFADIVKPLGVPVYWIPGNHDNSYYFHHPENFPLSSRSVINAGNWRILLLDSVIPGKESGHLSTSELDYIEKHAHDGERHILLVLHHQPIPCGSSWLDTMILNNADDFLQLIANKASIRAVLNGHIHQDRRQEIAGVSFISTPSTCFQFKPDTDRFSLDARMPGYRRLILKYDGGIETEVVRLEDYDLHIEPAVVGY
;
A
#
# COMPACT_ATOMS: atom_id res chain seq x y z
N MET A 1 37.87 -2.53 -3.11
CA MET A 1 36.42 -2.74 -3.24
C MET A 1 35.77 -1.35 -3.23
N ARG A 2 35.26 -0.85 -4.37
CA ARG A 2 34.53 0.43 -4.37
C ARG A 2 33.17 0.14 -3.72
N MET A 3 32.94 0.69 -2.55
CA MET A 3 31.58 0.73 -2.00
C MET A 3 30.73 1.55 -2.98
N SER A 4 29.80 0.90 -3.66
CA SER A 4 28.83 1.63 -4.47
C SER A 4 28.01 2.49 -3.52
N VAL A 5 28.01 3.80 -3.74
CA VAL A 5 27.10 4.70 -3.04
C VAL A 5 25.69 4.20 -3.40
N PRO A 6 24.79 3.96 -2.43
CA PRO A 6 23.42 3.55 -2.73
C PRO A 6 22.79 4.56 -3.69
N GLU A 7 22.20 4.09 -4.80
CA GLU A 7 21.55 4.97 -5.78
C GLU A 7 20.28 5.64 -5.27
N GLY A 8 19.81 5.24 -4.09
CA GLY A 8 18.59 5.74 -3.48
C GLY A 8 18.26 5.05 -2.16
N ILE A 9 17.08 5.27 -1.68
CA ILE A 9 16.54 4.78 -0.40
C ILE A 9 15.51 3.69 -0.72
N LYS A 10 15.73 2.49 -0.18
CA LYS A 10 14.88 1.33 -0.48
C LYS A 10 13.75 1.18 0.54
N PHE A 11 12.52 1.11 0.06
CA PHE A 11 11.35 0.69 0.81
C PHE A 11 10.70 -0.54 0.18
N LEU A 12 10.01 -1.33 0.99
CA LEU A 12 9.11 -2.38 0.51
C LEU A 12 7.67 -1.95 0.78
N GLN A 13 6.80 -2.08 -0.23
CA GLN A 13 5.37 -1.88 -0.07
C GLN A 13 4.70 -3.25 0.06
N ILE A 14 4.05 -3.47 1.20
CA ILE A 14 3.25 -4.65 1.53
C ILE A 14 1.81 -4.18 1.70
N SER A 15 0.84 -4.83 1.08
CA SER A 15 -0.54 -4.35 1.04
C SER A 15 -1.55 -5.48 1.03
N ASP A 16 -2.76 -5.18 1.48
CA ASP A 16 -3.94 -6.00 1.25
C ASP A 16 -3.72 -7.45 1.75
N SER A 17 -3.28 -7.59 2.99
CA SER A 17 -3.01 -8.90 3.60
C SER A 17 -4.27 -9.59 4.12
N HIS A 18 -5.34 -8.84 4.42
CA HIS A 18 -6.65 -9.33 4.82
C HIS A 18 -6.60 -10.42 5.90
N LEU A 19 -5.82 -10.18 6.95
CA LEU A 19 -5.71 -11.10 8.07
C LEU A 19 -6.99 -11.10 8.91
N PHE A 20 -7.22 -12.19 9.61
CA PHE A 20 -8.36 -12.36 10.50
C PHE A 20 -7.90 -12.52 11.96
N GLU A 21 -8.83 -12.31 12.90
CA GLU A 21 -8.63 -12.69 14.30
C GLU A 21 -8.10 -14.12 14.44
N ASN A 22 -8.72 -15.05 13.72
CA ASN A 22 -8.34 -16.46 13.73
C ASN A 22 -7.31 -16.76 12.63
N ALA A 23 -6.09 -17.08 13.04
CA ALA A 23 -5.04 -17.59 12.18
C ALA A 23 -5.53 -18.81 11.38
N GLY A 24 -5.16 -18.89 10.11
CA GLY A 24 -5.57 -19.98 9.24
C GLY A 24 -6.95 -19.83 8.61
N LYS A 25 -7.73 -18.81 8.94
CA LYS A 25 -8.96 -18.48 8.20
C LYS A 25 -8.66 -18.16 6.74
N ARG A 26 -9.61 -18.50 5.87
CA ARG A 26 -9.44 -18.33 4.42
C ARG A 26 -10.35 -17.22 3.90
N LEU A 27 -9.85 -16.48 2.93
CA LEU A 27 -10.61 -15.53 2.13
C LEU A 27 -10.53 -15.99 0.67
N ILE A 28 -11.66 -16.23 0.05
CA ILE A 28 -11.73 -16.73 -1.36
C ILE A 28 -10.85 -18.01 -1.56
N GLY A 29 -10.80 -18.88 -0.56
CA GLY A 29 -9.98 -20.09 -0.58
C GLY A 29 -8.52 -19.90 -0.15
N VAL A 30 -8.00 -18.68 -0.13
CA VAL A 30 -6.61 -18.37 0.23
C VAL A 30 -6.48 -18.28 1.76
N ASN A 31 -5.53 -19.01 2.34
CA ASN A 31 -5.09 -18.77 3.70
C ASN A 31 -4.21 -17.50 3.73
N THR A 32 -4.79 -16.40 4.17
CA THR A 32 -4.17 -15.07 4.09
C THR A 32 -2.92 -14.94 4.97
N GLU A 33 -2.92 -15.58 6.14
CA GLU A 33 -1.75 -15.62 7.03
C GLU A 33 -0.59 -16.40 6.40
N ALA A 34 -0.84 -17.58 5.88
CA ALA A 34 0.20 -18.41 5.25
C ALA A 34 0.77 -17.69 4.01
N SER A 35 -0.08 -17.00 3.25
CA SER A 35 0.34 -16.22 2.09
C SER A 35 1.24 -15.05 2.50
N LEU A 36 0.83 -14.25 3.49
CA LEU A 36 1.67 -13.16 4.01
C LEU A 36 3.01 -13.67 4.54
N ARG A 37 3.04 -14.78 5.29
CA ARG A 37 4.29 -15.39 5.77
C ARG A 37 5.22 -15.78 4.63
N ALA A 38 4.68 -16.35 3.56
CA ALA A 38 5.46 -16.70 2.37
C ALA A 38 6.05 -15.45 1.68
N VAL A 39 5.23 -14.40 1.51
CA VAL A 39 5.67 -13.13 0.93
C VAL A 39 6.75 -12.46 1.80
N VAL A 40 6.57 -12.43 3.12
CA VAL A 40 7.58 -11.89 4.06
C VAL A 40 8.86 -12.73 4.04
N GLY A 41 8.75 -14.06 3.93
CA GLY A 41 9.90 -14.94 3.75
C GLY A 41 10.67 -14.66 2.45
N LEU A 42 9.99 -14.24 1.38
CA LEU A 42 10.64 -13.78 0.15
C LEU A 42 11.28 -12.39 0.37
N ALA A 43 10.56 -11.46 0.99
CA ALA A 43 11.03 -10.12 1.29
C ALA A 43 12.24 -10.07 2.24
N SER A 44 12.40 -11.08 3.11
CA SER A 44 13.56 -11.18 4.01
C SER A 44 14.90 -11.38 3.32
N LYS A 45 14.89 -11.66 2.01
CA LYS A 45 16.11 -11.76 1.18
C LYS A 45 16.57 -10.40 0.64
N GLU A 46 15.75 -9.35 0.86
CA GLU A 46 16.12 -8.00 0.44
C GLU A 46 17.16 -7.40 1.39
N GLU A 47 18.21 -6.86 0.82
CA GLU A 47 19.26 -6.15 1.55
C GLU A 47 19.00 -4.63 1.53
N ASP A 48 19.55 -3.91 2.52
CA ASP A 48 19.51 -2.44 2.61
C ASP A 48 18.12 -1.82 2.59
N VAL A 49 17.11 -2.51 3.15
CA VAL A 49 15.76 -2.00 3.29
C VAL A 49 15.72 -0.96 4.42
N THR A 50 15.19 0.24 4.12
CA THR A 50 15.03 1.32 5.09
C THR A 50 13.76 1.19 5.92
N GLY A 51 12.69 0.65 5.33
CA GLY A 51 11.42 0.46 6.00
C GLY A 51 10.36 -0.19 5.12
N ILE A 52 9.22 -0.50 5.72
CA ILE A 52 8.06 -1.08 5.06
C ILE A 52 6.95 -0.03 5.04
N LEU A 53 6.30 0.12 3.89
CA LEU A 53 5.05 0.87 3.72
C LEU A 53 3.91 -0.16 3.61
N ALA A 54 3.15 -0.31 4.69
CA ALA A 54 1.98 -1.17 4.74
C ALA A 54 0.75 -0.36 4.31
N THR A 55 0.25 -0.61 3.08
CA THR A 55 -0.66 0.31 2.41
C THR A 55 -2.14 -0.08 2.50
N GLY A 56 -2.55 -0.53 3.67
CA GLY A 56 -3.95 -0.75 4.04
C GLY A 56 -4.43 -2.18 3.79
N ASP A 57 -5.66 -2.43 4.25
CA ASP A 57 -6.32 -3.73 4.27
C ASP A 57 -5.44 -4.83 4.89
N LEU A 58 -4.81 -4.46 6.02
CA LEU A 58 -4.00 -5.40 6.79
C LEU A 58 -4.87 -6.44 7.47
N SER A 59 -6.04 -6.02 7.92
CA SER A 59 -7.08 -6.83 8.53
C SER A 59 -8.30 -6.95 7.61
N GLN A 60 -8.98 -8.11 7.65
CA GLN A 60 -10.27 -8.32 7.01
C GLN A 60 -11.44 -8.00 7.95
N ASP A 61 -11.24 -8.16 9.25
CA ASP A 61 -12.29 -8.06 10.27
C ASP A 61 -12.06 -6.93 11.29
N GLY A 62 -11.00 -6.13 11.13
CA GLY A 62 -10.64 -5.01 11.99
C GLY A 62 -10.26 -5.40 13.43
N SER A 63 -9.99 -6.68 13.69
CA SER A 63 -9.64 -7.19 15.02
C SER A 63 -8.21 -6.80 15.45
N VAL A 64 -8.00 -6.62 16.75
CA VAL A 64 -6.67 -6.34 17.31
C VAL A 64 -5.71 -7.50 17.03
N GLU A 65 -6.23 -8.71 17.10
CA GLU A 65 -5.48 -9.96 16.89
C GLU A 65 -4.91 -10.03 15.46
N SER A 66 -5.67 -9.62 14.44
CA SER A 66 -5.19 -9.59 13.05
C SER A 66 -4.02 -8.62 12.88
N TYR A 67 -4.08 -7.45 13.49
CA TYR A 67 -2.97 -6.49 13.45
C TYR A 67 -1.76 -6.97 14.23
N GLN A 68 -1.97 -7.62 15.38
CA GLN A 68 -0.87 -8.22 16.13
C GLN A 68 -0.19 -9.32 15.30
N GLN A 69 -0.97 -10.16 14.61
CA GLN A 69 -0.44 -11.17 13.69
C GLN A 69 0.37 -10.52 12.57
N PHE A 70 -0.14 -9.44 11.97
CA PHE A 70 0.62 -8.71 10.94
C PHE A 70 1.97 -8.24 11.49
N ALA A 71 1.95 -7.56 12.64
CA ALA A 71 3.17 -7.04 13.28
C ALA A 71 4.18 -8.17 13.57
N ASP A 72 3.71 -9.31 14.11
CA ASP A 72 4.56 -10.45 14.42
C ASP A 72 5.15 -11.11 13.16
N ILE A 73 4.38 -11.17 12.07
CA ILE A 73 4.82 -11.73 10.78
C ILE A 73 5.90 -10.86 10.14
N VAL A 74 5.74 -9.52 10.15
CA VAL A 74 6.71 -8.61 9.50
C VAL A 74 7.92 -8.28 10.38
N LYS A 75 7.83 -8.52 11.70
CA LYS A 75 8.91 -8.25 12.67
C LYS A 75 10.29 -8.82 12.30
N PRO A 76 10.41 -10.05 11.73
CA PRO A 76 11.70 -10.60 11.32
C PRO A 76 12.43 -9.80 10.26
N LEU A 77 11.75 -8.89 9.52
CA LEU A 77 12.41 -8.02 8.55
C LEU A 77 13.32 -6.97 9.22
N GLY A 78 13.15 -6.72 10.53
CA GLY A 78 14.08 -5.93 11.35
C GLY A 78 14.13 -4.43 11.02
N VAL A 79 13.15 -3.92 10.28
CA VAL A 79 13.06 -2.52 9.86
C VAL A 79 11.75 -1.88 10.33
N PRO A 80 11.66 -0.54 10.42
CA PRO A 80 10.42 0.14 10.77
C PRO A 80 9.28 -0.19 9.80
N VAL A 81 8.07 -0.36 10.34
CA VAL A 81 6.85 -0.57 9.57
C VAL A 81 5.95 0.64 9.77
N TYR A 82 5.63 1.29 8.66
CA TYR A 82 4.73 2.44 8.59
C TYR A 82 3.45 1.99 7.87
N TRP A 83 2.29 2.25 8.46
CA TRP A 83 1.04 1.77 7.89
C TRP A 83 0.02 2.88 7.70
N ILE A 84 -0.92 2.64 6.80
CA ILE A 84 -2.16 3.41 6.62
C ILE A 84 -3.34 2.43 6.65
N PRO A 85 -4.54 2.86 7.05
CA PRO A 85 -5.71 2.02 6.99
C PRO A 85 -6.24 1.88 5.56
N GLY A 86 -6.83 0.71 5.27
CA GLY A 86 -7.70 0.47 4.13
C GLY A 86 -9.16 0.35 4.56
N ASN A 87 -10.07 0.10 3.62
CA ASN A 87 -11.51 0.08 3.90
C ASN A 87 -11.97 -1.11 4.77
N HIS A 88 -11.20 -2.18 4.86
CA HIS A 88 -11.43 -3.28 5.79
C HIS A 88 -10.83 -3.03 7.17
N ASP A 89 -9.92 -2.08 7.30
CA ASP A 89 -9.23 -1.79 8.56
C ASP A 89 -10.09 -0.95 9.51
N ASN A 90 -9.81 -1.07 10.80
CA ASN A 90 -10.33 -0.16 11.80
C ASN A 90 -9.41 1.07 11.92
N SER A 91 -9.78 2.16 11.25
CA SER A 91 -9.00 3.41 11.22
C SER A 91 -8.80 4.05 12.60
N TYR A 92 -9.58 3.65 13.61
CA TYR A 92 -9.37 4.10 14.99
C TYR A 92 -7.93 3.89 15.45
N TYR A 93 -7.32 2.75 15.14
CA TYR A 93 -5.95 2.45 15.57
C TYR A 93 -4.89 3.29 14.86
N PHE A 94 -5.16 3.77 13.65
CA PHE A 94 -4.26 4.67 12.94
C PHE A 94 -4.19 6.04 13.62
N HIS A 95 -5.32 6.50 14.17
CA HIS A 95 -5.40 7.79 14.87
C HIS A 95 -5.04 7.68 16.37
N HIS A 96 -4.96 6.45 16.92
CA HIS A 96 -4.64 6.17 18.33
C HIS A 96 -3.46 5.18 18.46
N PRO A 97 -2.25 5.60 18.04
CA PRO A 97 -1.08 4.72 17.94
C PRO A 97 -0.58 4.18 19.27
N GLU A 98 -0.92 4.83 20.39
CA GLU A 98 -0.56 4.40 21.73
C GLU A 98 -1.12 3.02 22.10
N ASN A 99 -2.14 2.57 21.35
CA ASN A 99 -2.81 1.28 21.53
C ASN A 99 -2.46 0.27 20.44
N PHE A 100 -1.42 0.56 19.63
CA PHE A 100 -1.20 -0.20 18.41
C PHE A 100 0.29 -0.55 18.17
N PRO A 101 0.61 -1.75 17.68
CA PRO A 101 1.99 -2.22 17.52
C PRO A 101 2.74 -1.62 16.31
N LEU A 102 2.06 -0.88 15.44
CA LEU A 102 2.65 -0.28 14.23
C LEU A 102 2.74 1.24 14.35
N SER A 103 3.72 1.82 13.68
CA SER A 103 3.91 3.28 13.69
C SER A 103 2.79 3.97 12.90
N SER A 104 2.07 4.85 13.58
CA SER A 104 0.99 5.64 12.99
C SER A 104 1.48 6.88 12.26
N ARG A 105 0.50 7.68 11.87
CA ARG A 105 0.60 8.94 11.13
C ARG A 105 1.80 9.78 11.56
N SER A 106 2.86 9.74 10.77
CA SER A 106 4.03 10.59 10.90
C SER A 106 4.56 10.96 9.53
N VAL A 107 5.15 12.15 9.45
CA VAL A 107 5.97 12.51 8.30
C VAL A 107 7.24 11.67 8.36
N ILE A 108 7.44 10.78 7.40
CA ILE A 108 8.66 9.99 7.31
C ILE A 108 9.68 10.79 6.49
N ASN A 109 10.79 11.17 7.12
CA ASN A 109 11.90 11.79 6.41
C ASN A 109 12.98 10.75 6.14
N ALA A 110 13.28 10.49 4.88
CA ALA A 110 14.27 9.55 4.42
C ALA A 110 15.21 10.24 3.40
N GLY A 111 16.43 10.60 3.81
CA GLY A 111 17.32 11.41 2.98
C GLY A 111 16.68 12.71 2.53
N ASN A 112 16.62 12.93 1.22
CA ASN A 112 15.94 14.07 0.59
C ASN A 112 14.48 13.75 0.17
N TRP A 113 13.90 12.69 0.68
CA TRP A 113 12.49 12.36 0.51
C TRP A 113 11.69 12.61 1.77
N ARG A 114 10.43 12.95 1.56
CA ARG A 114 9.40 13.02 2.60
C ARG A 114 8.23 12.17 2.16
N ILE A 115 7.82 11.22 3.00
CA ILE A 115 6.69 10.34 2.73
C ILE A 115 5.55 10.77 3.63
N LEU A 116 4.39 11.04 3.03
CA LEU A 116 3.18 11.44 3.74
C LEU A 116 2.19 10.28 3.71
N LEU A 117 1.81 9.82 4.89
CA LEU A 117 0.83 8.75 5.08
C LEU A 117 -0.56 9.39 5.26
N LEU A 118 -1.50 9.02 4.38
CA LEU A 118 -2.83 9.62 4.30
C LEU A 118 -3.91 8.60 4.65
N ASP A 119 -4.91 9.02 5.41
CA ASP A 119 -6.12 8.24 5.66
C ASP A 119 -7.17 8.58 4.61
N SER A 120 -7.54 7.61 3.79
CA SER A 120 -8.59 7.74 2.78
C SER A 120 -9.84 6.92 3.11
N VAL A 121 -9.95 6.38 4.33
CA VAL A 121 -11.07 5.53 4.73
C VAL A 121 -12.34 6.34 4.99
N ILE A 122 -13.46 5.86 4.47
CA ILE A 122 -14.80 6.26 4.89
C ILE A 122 -15.38 5.08 5.68
N PRO A 123 -15.64 5.23 6.99
CA PRO A 123 -16.16 4.12 7.79
C PRO A 123 -17.39 3.46 7.15
N GLY A 124 -17.32 2.14 6.94
CA GLY A 124 -18.41 1.34 6.36
C GLY A 124 -18.64 1.54 4.86
N LYS A 125 -17.65 2.09 4.13
CA LYS A 125 -17.67 2.22 2.67
C LYS A 125 -16.45 1.55 2.06
N GLU A 126 -16.61 1.04 0.85
CA GLU A 126 -15.52 0.48 0.05
C GLU A 126 -14.75 1.55 -0.73
N SER A 127 -15.37 2.72 -0.96
CA SER A 127 -14.74 3.85 -1.65
C SER A 127 -14.02 4.78 -0.67
N GLY A 128 -12.99 5.46 -1.16
CA GLY A 128 -12.18 6.38 -0.37
C GLY A 128 -12.64 7.84 -0.41
N HIS A 129 -12.15 8.63 0.53
CA HIS A 129 -12.27 10.08 0.56
C HIS A 129 -11.13 10.68 1.40
N LEU A 130 -10.45 11.68 0.89
CA LEU A 130 -9.52 12.49 1.70
C LEU A 130 -10.30 13.62 2.37
N SER A 131 -10.31 13.64 3.69
CA SER A 131 -10.95 14.72 4.45
C SER A 131 -10.24 16.06 4.20
N THR A 132 -10.89 17.18 4.52
CA THR A 132 -10.25 18.50 4.45
C THR A 132 -8.95 18.53 5.25
N SER A 133 -8.91 17.87 6.41
CA SER A 133 -7.69 17.79 7.23
C SER A 133 -6.56 17.00 6.57
N GLU A 134 -6.87 16.00 5.73
CA GLU A 134 -5.87 15.28 4.92
C GLU A 134 -5.33 16.14 3.77
N LEU A 135 -6.22 16.89 3.10
CA LEU A 135 -5.81 17.83 2.05
C LEU A 135 -4.94 18.95 2.63
N ASP A 136 -5.34 19.55 3.77
CA ASP A 136 -4.56 20.55 4.50
C ASP A 136 -3.20 19.99 4.96
N TYR A 137 -3.17 18.70 5.35
CA TYR A 137 -1.93 18.04 5.73
C TYR A 137 -0.96 17.89 4.55
N ILE A 138 -1.45 17.55 3.37
CA ILE A 138 -0.64 17.54 2.13
C ILE A 138 -0.13 18.96 1.87
N GLU A 139 -1.00 19.95 1.92
CA GLU A 139 -0.64 21.35 1.66
C GLU A 139 0.44 21.85 2.60
N LYS A 140 0.33 21.54 3.88
CA LYS A 140 1.28 21.90 4.92
C LYS A 140 2.66 21.26 4.76
N HIS A 141 2.73 20.03 4.25
CA HIS A 141 3.96 19.24 4.26
C HIS A 141 4.61 19.04 2.88
N ALA A 142 3.87 19.33 1.79
CA ALA A 142 4.37 19.23 0.43
C ALA A 142 4.84 20.60 -0.10
N HIS A 143 5.81 21.20 0.59
CA HIS A 143 6.42 22.45 0.15
C HIS A 143 7.42 22.21 -0.98
N ASP A 144 7.40 23.10 -1.98
CA ASP A 144 8.32 23.05 -3.10
C ASP A 144 9.76 23.40 -2.68
N GLY A 145 10.71 22.68 -3.25
CA GLY A 145 12.14 23.00 -3.15
C GLY A 145 12.91 22.38 -1.98
N GLU A 146 12.24 21.78 -0.98
CA GLU A 146 12.97 21.21 0.15
C GLU A 146 13.24 19.71 0.00
N ARG A 147 12.24 18.93 -0.45
CA ARG A 147 12.32 17.47 -0.54
C ARG A 147 11.43 16.96 -1.66
N HIS A 148 11.77 15.79 -2.18
CA HIS A 148 10.85 15.02 -3.01
C HIS A 148 9.76 14.41 -2.13
N ILE A 149 8.53 14.44 -2.59
CA ILE A 149 7.37 13.98 -1.82
C ILE A 149 6.82 12.68 -2.44
N LEU A 150 6.61 11.70 -1.58
CA LEU A 150 5.84 10.49 -1.86
C LEU A 150 4.56 10.54 -1.03
N LEU A 151 3.40 10.50 -1.69
CA LEU A 151 2.10 10.37 -1.03
C LEU A 151 1.71 8.89 -0.98
N VAL A 152 1.16 8.45 0.14
CA VAL A 152 0.72 7.06 0.34
C VAL A 152 -0.71 7.08 0.86
N LEU A 153 -1.64 6.50 0.11
CA LEU A 153 -3.05 6.34 0.48
C LEU A 153 -3.52 4.95 0.06
N HIS A 154 -4.63 4.45 0.62
CA HIS A 154 -5.10 3.11 0.28
C HIS A 154 -5.86 3.08 -1.05
N HIS A 155 -6.87 3.94 -1.23
CA HIS A 155 -7.72 3.94 -2.42
C HIS A 155 -7.03 4.60 -3.61
N GLN A 156 -7.17 4.01 -4.81
CA GLN A 156 -6.62 4.59 -6.02
C GLN A 156 -7.28 5.95 -6.33
N PRO A 157 -6.49 6.99 -6.67
CA PRO A 157 -7.05 8.29 -7.04
C PRO A 157 -7.30 8.45 -8.55
N ILE A 158 -6.89 7.47 -9.35
CA ILE A 158 -7.11 7.44 -10.80
C ILE A 158 -7.74 6.11 -11.22
N PRO A 159 -8.57 6.08 -12.27
CA PRO A 159 -9.18 4.84 -12.73
C PRO A 159 -8.14 3.77 -13.08
N CYS A 160 -8.42 2.54 -12.69
CA CYS A 160 -7.56 1.39 -13.01
C CYS A 160 -8.02 0.61 -14.26
N GLY A 161 -9.13 1.01 -14.90
CA GLY A 161 -9.67 0.36 -16.07
C GLY A 161 -10.51 -0.89 -15.80
N SER A 162 -10.74 -1.22 -14.52
CA SER A 162 -11.69 -2.24 -14.11
C SER A 162 -12.93 -1.54 -13.56
N SER A 163 -14.02 -1.51 -14.35
CA SER A 163 -15.20 -0.66 -14.05
C SER A 163 -15.76 -0.90 -12.65
N TRP A 164 -15.75 -2.12 -12.16
CA TRP A 164 -16.25 -2.46 -10.82
C TRP A 164 -15.33 -1.92 -9.71
N LEU A 165 -13.99 -1.96 -9.88
CA LEU A 165 -13.02 -1.35 -8.95
C LEU A 165 -13.08 0.18 -9.01
N ASP A 166 -13.33 0.73 -10.19
CA ASP A 166 -13.44 2.17 -10.41
C ASP A 166 -14.71 2.76 -9.75
N THR A 167 -15.67 1.94 -9.30
CA THR A 167 -16.76 2.39 -8.42
C THR A 167 -16.33 2.63 -6.97
N MET A 168 -15.17 2.11 -6.57
CA MET A 168 -14.61 2.19 -5.22
C MET A 168 -13.37 3.10 -5.15
N ILE A 169 -13.22 3.97 -6.12
CA ILE A 169 -12.14 4.96 -6.24
C ILE A 169 -12.22 6.03 -5.12
N LEU A 170 -11.20 6.84 -4.99
CA LEU A 170 -11.21 8.03 -4.15
C LEU A 170 -12.31 9.00 -4.61
N ASN A 171 -13.35 9.25 -3.82
CA ASN A 171 -14.54 10.02 -4.21
C ASN A 171 -14.26 11.48 -4.57
N ASN A 172 -13.26 12.09 -3.92
CA ASN A 172 -12.81 13.45 -4.24
C ASN A 172 -11.45 13.47 -4.96
N ALA A 173 -11.29 12.53 -5.88
CA ALA A 173 -10.07 12.42 -6.68
C ALA A 173 -9.74 13.72 -7.43
N ASP A 174 -10.74 14.41 -7.97
CA ASP A 174 -10.54 15.66 -8.70
C ASP A 174 -9.91 16.76 -7.82
N ASP A 175 -10.41 16.93 -6.58
CA ASP A 175 -9.84 17.89 -5.61
C ASP A 175 -8.39 17.53 -5.26
N PHE A 176 -8.14 16.24 -5.02
CA PHE A 176 -6.80 15.73 -4.73
C PHE A 176 -5.85 15.95 -5.91
N LEU A 177 -6.26 15.57 -7.11
CA LEU A 177 -5.44 15.73 -8.32
C LEU A 177 -5.17 17.21 -8.64
N GLN A 178 -6.16 18.08 -8.43
CA GLN A 178 -5.98 19.54 -8.58
C GLN A 178 -4.98 20.09 -7.54
N LEU A 179 -5.06 19.62 -6.29
CA LEU A 179 -4.14 20.01 -5.22
C LEU A 179 -2.68 19.67 -5.55
N ILE A 180 -2.43 18.47 -6.09
CA ILE A 180 -1.07 17.97 -6.35
C ILE A 180 -0.49 18.42 -7.68
N ALA A 181 -1.33 18.79 -8.67
CA ALA A 181 -0.91 19.11 -10.04
C ALA A 181 0.12 20.25 -10.13
N ASN A 182 0.08 21.21 -9.19
CA ASN A 182 0.97 22.37 -9.18
C ASN A 182 2.11 22.26 -8.16
N LYS A 183 2.35 21.08 -7.62
CA LYS A 183 3.41 20.84 -6.61
C LYS A 183 4.53 19.98 -7.21
N ALA A 184 5.52 20.63 -7.80
CA ALA A 184 6.66 19.96 -8.47
C ALA A 184 7.47 19.04 -7.53
N SER A 185 7.37 19.24 -6.22
CA SER A 185 7.98 18.37 -5.21
C SER A 185 7.33 16.98 -5.12
N ILE A 186 6.03 16.85 -5.48
CA ILE A 186 5.32 15.58 -5.44
C ILE A 186 5.72 14.73 -6.65
N ARG A 187 6.39 13.61 -6.38
CA ARG A 187 6.95 12.74 -7.42
C ARG A 187 6.10 11.50 -7.67
N ALA A 188 5.43 11.00 -6.63
CA ALA A 188 4.57 9.84 -6.79
C ALA A 188 3.46 9.76 -5.74
N VAL A 189 2.46 8.95 -6.08
CA VAL A 189 1.36 8.50 -5.24
C VAL A 189 1.36 6.98 -5.25
N LEU A 190 1.46 6.35 -4.06
CA LEU A 190 1.33 4.91 -3.88
C LEU A 190 -0.05 4.56 -3.36
N ASN A 191 -0.62 3.47 -3.87
CA ASN A 191 -1.86 2.92 -3.33
C ASN A 191 -1.86 1.39 -3.27
N GLY A 192 -2.76 0.82 -2.46
CA GLY A 192 -3.17 -0.58 -2.40
C GLY A 192 -4.49 -0.80 -3.12
N HIS A 193 -5.44 -1.46 -2.45
CA HIS A 193 -6.86 -1.62 -2.75
C HIS A 193 -7.19 -2.42 -4.01
N ILE A 194 -6.56 -2.12 -5.14
CA ILE A 194 -6.91 -2.75 -6.41
C ILE A 194 -6.21 -4.09 -6.67
N HIS A 195 -5.32 -4.53 -5.78
CA HIS A 195 -4.56 -5.79 -5.88
C HIS A 195 -3.90 -6.01 -7.26
N GLN A 196 -3.48 -4.92 -7.92
CA GLN A 196 -2.89 -4.96 -9.25
C GLN A 196 -1.56 -4.21 -9.27
N ASP A 197 -0.62 -4.71 -10.06
CA ASP A 197 0.59 -3.99 -10.42
C ASP A 197 0.30 -3.05 -11.58
N ARG A 198 0.13 -1.76 -11.24
CA ARG A 198 -0.06 -0.70 -12.25
C ARG A 198 0.88 0.46 -11.98
N ARG A 199 1.31 1.08 -13.06
CA ARG A 199 2.03 2.35 -13.04
C ARG A 199 1.53 3.24 -14.16
N GLN A 200 1.17 4.47 -13.81
CA GLN A 200 0.76 5.49 -14.77
C GLN A 200 1.40 6.81 -14.39
N GLU A 201 1.80 7.60 -15.37
CA GLU A 201 2.36 8.94 -15.15
C GLU A 201 1.38 9.98 -15.68
N ILE A 202 1.01 10.93 -14.82
CA ILE A 202 0.11 12.05 -15.15
C ILE A 202 0.74 13.33 -14.63
N ALA A 203 0.95 14.30 -15.49
CA ALA A 203 1.51 15.61 -15.16
C ALA A 203 2.84 15.55 -14.38
N GLY A 204 3.69 14.56 -14.65
CA GLY A 204 4.98 14.36 -13.99
C GLY A 204 4.91 13.68 -12.61
N VAL A 205 3.72 13.22 -12.19
CA VAL A 205 3.52 12.42 -10.97
C VAL A 205 3.29 10.96 -11.35
N SER A 206 4.05 10.04 -10.75
CA SER A 206 3.86 8.60 -10.93
C SER A 206 2.78 8.07 -9.98
N PHE A 207 1.70 7.50 -10.51
CA PHE A 207 0.68 6.76 -9.74
C PHE A 207 1.01 5.28 -9.80
N ILE A 208 1.20 4.68 -8.65
CA ILE A 208 1.75 3.33 -8.52
C ILE A 208 0.88 2.52 -7.56
N SER A 209 0.28 1.44 -8.05
CA SER A 209 -0.42 0.46 -7.22
C SER A 209 0.39 -0.81 -7.03
N THR A 210 0.04 -1.59 -6.01
CA THR A 210 0.77 -2.79 -5.64
C THR A 210 -0.10 -4.03 -5.68
N PRO A 211 0.47 -5.23 -5.91
CA PRO A 211 -0.24 -6.48 -5.69
C PRO A 211 -0.56 -6.68 -4.21
N SER A 212 -1.60 -7.45 -3.96
CA SER A 212 -1.90 -7.98 -2.65
C SER A 212 -0.92 -9.08 -2.24
N THR A 213 -0.74 -9.27 -0.95
CA THR A 213 -0.02 -10.41 -0.39
C THR A 213 -0.88 -11.66 -0.27
N CYS A 214 -2.15 -11.64 -0.70
CA CYS A 214 -3.03 -12.82 -0.66
C CYS A 214 -3.55 -13.23 -2.05
N PHE A 215 -4.45 -12.50 -2.68
CA PHE A 215 -4.99 -12.79 -4.02
C PHE A 215 -5.00 -11.55 -4.89
N GLN A 216 -5.15 -11.72 -6.19
CA GLN A 216 -5.11 -10.62 -7.14
C GLN A 216 -6.44 -10.45 -7.86
N PHE A 217 -6.81 -9.20 -8.18
CA PHE A 217 -7.90 -8.91 -9.09
C PHE A 217 -7.41 -8.85 -10.52
N LYS A 218 -8.19 -9.44 -11.42
CA LYS A 218 -7.88 -9.45 -12.85
C LYS A 218 -8.02 -8.03 -13.42
N PRO A 219 -6.98 -7.51 -14.09
CA PRO A 219 -7.04 -6.20 -14.72
C PRO A 219 -8.06 -6.10 -15.86
N ASP A 220 -8.54 -4.87 -16.09
CA ASP A 220 -9.33 -4.51 -17.25
C ASP A 220 -10.62 -5.35 -17.40
N THR A 221 -11.35 -5.52 -16.29
CA THR A 221 -12.61 -6.27 -16.23
C THR A 221 -13.77 -5.43 -15.73
N ASP A 222 -14.97 -5.65 -16.30
CA ASP A 222 -16.18 -4.93 -15.90
C ASP A 222 -16.85 -5.49 -14.65
N ARG A 223 -16.48 -6.70 -14.24
CA ARG A 223 -17.05 -7.40 -13.09
C ARG A 223 -15.92 -7.98 -12.24
N PHE A 224 -16.23 -8.20 -10.97
CA PHE A 224 -15.34 -8.91 -10.07
C PHE A 224 -14.74 -10.15 -10.74
N SER A 225 -13.43 -10.22 -10.79
CA SER A 225 -12.71 -11.34 -11.39
C SER A 225 -11.34 -11.49 -10.72
N LEU A 226 -10.99 -12.72 -10.38
CA LEU A 226 -9.70 -13.04 -9.77
C LEU A 226 -8.65 -13.32 -10.86
N ASP A 227 -7.40 -12.97 -10.55
CA ASP A 227 -6.22 -13.27 -11.37
C ASP A 227 -5.45 -14.42 -10.71
N ALA A 228 -4.90 -15.31 -11.54
CA ALA A 228 -4.05 -16.41 -11.08
C ALA A 228 -2.61 -15.98 -10.73
N ARG A 229 -2.28 -14.71 -10.85
CA ARG A 229 -0.95 -14.18 -10.47
C ARG A 229 -0.69 -14.41 -9.00
N MET A 230 0.55 -14.79 -8.70
CA MET A 230 0.97 -15.06 -7.33
C MET A 230 0.98 -13.80 -6.45
N PRO A 231 0.78 -13.97 -5.14
CA PRO A 231 1.00 -12.94 -4.14
C PRO A 231 2.42 -12.36 -4.20
N GLY A 232 2.57 -11.12 -3.76
CA GLY A 232 3.88 -10.48 -3.80
C GLY A 232 3.92 -9.15 -3.03
N TYR A 233 5.03 -8.46 -3.19
CA TYR A 233 5.26 -7.12 -2.66
C TYR A 233 5.88 -6.24 -3.74
N ARG A 234 5.91 -4.93 -3.50
CA ARG A 234 6.61 -3.98 -4.38
C ARG A 234 7.90 -3.51 -3.72
N ARG A 235 9.00 -3.56 -4.45
CA ARG A 235 10.25 -2.88 -4.14
C ARG A 235 10.20 -1.47 -4.68
N LEU A 236 10.61 -0.49 -3.87
CA LEU A 236 10.70 0.92 -4.23
C LEU A 236 12.12 1.42 -3.93
N ILE A 237 12.75 2.06 -4.90
CA ILE A 237 14.01 2.79 -4.72
C ILE A 237 13.74 4.26 -5.01
N LEU A 238 13.76 5.07 -3.97
CA LEU A 238 13.58 6.50 -4.01
C LEU A 238 14.95 7.14 -4.28
N LYS A 239 15.17 7.58 -5.52
CA LYS A 239 16.45 8.14 -5.96
C LYS A 239 16.68 9.55 -5.43
N TYR A 240 17.93 9.92 -5.24
CA TYR A 240 18.28 11.26 -4.75
C TYR A 240 17.96 12.39 -5.74
N ASP A 241 17.78 12.09 -7.03
CA ASP A 241 17.34 13.02 -8.06
C ASP A 241 15.81 13.20 -8.16
N GLY A 242 15.06 12.48 -7.30
CA GLY A 242 13.59 12.46 -7.30
C GLY A 242 12.97 11.43 -8.24
N GLY A 243 13.78 10.63 -8.91
CA GLY A 243 13.33 9.48 -9.67
C GLY A 243 12.87 8.34 -8.76
N ILE A 244 12.03 7.45 -9.31
CA ILE A 244 11.58 6.24 -8.61
C ILE A 244 11.82 5.04 -9.50
N GLU A 245 12.59 4.07 -9.01
CA GLU A 245 12.66 2.73 -9.56
C GLU A 245 11.77 1.81 -8.74
N THR A 246 11.04 0.95 -9.42
CA THR A 246 10.12 0.06 -8.73
C THR A 246 9.92 -1.23 -9.51
N GLU A 247 9.76 -2.31 -8.76
CA GLU A 247 9.54 -3.65 -9.27
C GLU A 247 8.61 -4.43 -8.35
N VAL A 248 7.73 -5.24 -8.92
CA VAL A 248 6.92 -6.21 -8.17
C VAL A 248 7.65 -7.54 -8.09
N VAL A 249 7.85 -8.04 -6.89
CA VAL A 249 8.43 -9.34 -6.60
C VAL A 249 7.33 -10.28 -6.13
N ARG A 250 7.16 -11.41 -6.80
CA ARG A 250 6.09 -12.39 -6.53
C ARG A 250 6.65 -13.72 -6.08
N LEU A 251 5.84 -14.46 -5.33
CA LEU A 251 6.13 -15.88 -5.07
C LEU A 251 6.17 -16.65 -6.41
N GLU A 252 7.10 -17.58 -6.54
CA GLU A 252 7.22 -18.41 -7.75
C GLU A 252 6.46 -19.73 -7.59
N ASP A 253 6.81 -20.53 -6.59
CA ASP A 253 6.25 -21.86 -6.34
C ASP A 253 5.38 -21.87 -5.07
N TYR A 254 4.22 -21.17 -5.14
CA TYR A 254 3.27 -21.13 -4.03
C TYR A 254 1.97 -21.81 -4.44
N ASP A 255 1.47 -22.71 -3.57
CA ASP A 255 0.17 -23.38 -3.80
C ASP A 255 -0.98 -22.40 -3.48
N LEU A 256 -1.29 -21.55 -4.47
CA LEU A 256 -2.35 -20.57 -4.38
C LEU A 256 -3.69 -21.22 -4.71
N HIS A 257 -4.45 -21.57 -3.69
CA HIS A 257 -5.79 -22.12 -3.89
C HIS A 257 -6.84 -21.01 -3.90
N ILE A 258 -7.44 -20.75 -5.06
CA ILE A 258 -8.52 -19.75 -5.24
C ILE A 258 -9.83 -20.50 -5.52
N GLU A 259 -10.90 -20.15 -4.80
CA GLU A 259 -12.25 -20.69 -5.05
C GLU A 259 -12.88 -19.98 -6.25
N PRO A 260 -13.16 -20.70 -7.36
CA PRO A 260 -13.57 -20.05 -8.62
C PRO A 260 -15.02 -19.55 -8.65
N ALA A 261 -15.82 -19.85 -7.65
CA ALA A 261 -17.27 -19.54 -7.62
C ALA A 261 -17.63 -18.28 -6.85
N VAL A 262 -16.66 -17.49 -6.40
CA VAL A 262 -16.90 -16.26 -5.62
C VAL A 262 -17.30 -15.11 -6.53
N VAL A 263 -18.41 -14.45 -6.22
CA VAL A 263 -18.99 -13.33 -7.00
C VAL A 263 -18.70 -11.95 -6.37
N GLY A 264 -17.98 -11.93 -5.26
CA GLY A 264 -17.58 -10.76 -4.48
C GLY A 264 -16.99 -11.19 -3.14
N TYR A 265 -16.43 -10.26 -2.37
CA TYR A 265 -15.88 -10.56 -1.04
C TYR A 265 -16.12 -9.37 -0.09
#